data_f97f078fa0d5e992df9d66be767b3f0b
#
_entry.id   f97f078fa0d5e992df9d66be767b3f0b
#
_cell.length_a   1.000
_cell.length_b   1.000
_cell.length_c   1.000
_cell.angle_alpha   90.00
_cell.angle_beta   90.00
_cell.angle_gamma   90.00
#
_symmetry.space_group_name_H-M   'P 1'
#
loop_
_entity.id
_entity.type
_entity.pdbx_description
1 polymer ?
#
loop_
_entity_poly.entity_id
_entity_poly.type
_entity_poly.pdbx_seq_one_letter_code
_entity_poly.pdbx_strand_id
1 'polypeptide(L)'
;MRRLFSVACLSLLAACATQTPRKYVVFFSNQSAELDQAGLDVVAQVAQEAGKHPSRIVRVEGYAGASKDLSADALVAIQRAKAVTQKLHDDGVPSERIVQTPRAPSNLEGMVVGSRRVEIELTSP
;
A
#
# COMPACT_ATOMS: atom_id res chain seq x y z
N MET A 1 40.87 51.39 -8.46
CA MET A 1 40.10 50.28 -9.07
C MET A 1 39.71 49.30 -8.01
N ARG A 2 38.49 49.33 -7.56
CA ARG A 2 37.97 48.38 -6.60
C ARG A 2 37.27 47.24 -7.35
N ARG A 3 37.87 46.09 -7.31
CA ARG A 3 37.23 44.86 -7.83
C ARG A 3 36.35 44.29 -6.72
N LEU A 4 35.07 44.44 -6.88
CA LEU A 4 34.07 43.76 -6.06
C LEU A 4 33.97 42.31 -6.54
N PHE A 5 34.50 41.39 -5.77
CA PHE A 5 34.24 39.97 -5.97
C PHE A 5 32.89 39.65 -5.32
N SER A 6 31.87 39.56 -6.12
CA SER A 6 30.59 38.99 -5.72
C SER A 6 30.77 37.49 -5.59
N VAL A 7 30.94 37.02 -4.37
CA VAL A 7 30.84 35.59 -4.07
C VAL A 7 29.37 35.27 -4.10
N ALA A 8 28.91 34.71 -5.20
CA ALA A 8 27.61 34.09 -5.26
C ALA A 8 27.68 32.79 -4.48
N CYS A 9 27.21 32.82 -3.24
CA CYS A 9 26.91 31.59 -2.48
C CYS A 9 25.73 30.89 -3.15
N LEU A 10 26.04 29.94 -4.01
CA LEU A 10 25.07 28.96 -4.49
C LEU A 10 24.77 28.03 -3.33
N SER A 11 23.78 28.36 -2.54
CA SER A 11 23.21 27.43 -1.57
C SER A 11 22.51 26.34 -2.35
N LEU A 12 23.19 25.23 -2.56
CA LEU A 12 22.59 23.97 -2.94
C LEU A 12 21.69 23.52 -1.79
N LEU A 13 20.45 23.95 -1.83
CA LEU A 13 19.39 23.30 -1.07
C LEU A 13 19.25 21.88 -1.64
N ALA A 14 20.01 20.96 -1.09
CA ALA A 14 19.73 19.55 -1.24
C ALA A 14 18.36 19.32 -0.59
N ALA A 15 17.30 19.46 -1.37
CA ALA A 15 16.00 18.97 -0.98
C ALA A 15 16.13 17.45 -0.83
N CYS A 16 16.31 16.99 0.39
CA CYS A 16 16.05 15.61 0.74
C CYS A 16 14.57 15.40 0.46
N ALA A 17 14.26 14.94 -0.76
CA ALA A 17 12.95 14.44 -1.07
C ALA A 17 12.75 13.17 -0.25
N THR A 18 12.26 13.32 0.98
CA THR A 18 11.69 12.24 1.74
C THR A 18 10.49 11.76 0.94
N GLN A 19 10.69 10.64 0.23
CA GLN A 19 9.61 10.00 -0.51
C GLN A 19 8.65 9.43 0.51
N THR A 20 7.60 10.17 0.80
CA THR A 20 6.51 9.70 1.66
C THR A 20 5.90 8.44 1.05
N PRO A 21 5.76 7.35 1.82
CA PRO A 21 5.07 6.16 1.33
C PRO A 21 3.65 6.52 0.91
N ARG A 22 3.24 6.03 -0.25
CA ARG A 22 1.85 6.21 -0.72
C ARG A 22 1.02 5.03 -0.28
N LYS A 23 -0.07 5.30 0.41
CA LYS A 23 -1.03 4.30 0.84
C LYS A 23 -2.29 4.33 0.00
N TYR A 24 -2.76 3.14 -0.33
CA TYR A 24 -4.01 2.89 -1.02
C TYR A 24 -4.84 1.92 -0.20
N VAL A 25 -6.14 2.05 -0.24
CA VAL A 25 -7.05 1.20 0.53
C VAL A 25 -8.07 0.55 -0.39
N VAL A 26 -8.24 -0.76 -0.22
CA VAL A 26 -9.28 -1.55 -0.88
C VAL A 26 -10.24 -2.06 0.19
N PHE A 27 -11.53 -1.78 0.03
CA PHE A 27 -12.57 -2.24 0.92
C PHE A 27 -13.25 -3.50 0.40
N PHE A 28 -13.72 -4.33 1.32
CA PHE A 28 -14.41 -5.58 1.04
C PHE A 28 -15.78 -5.62 1.71
N SER A 29 -16.68 -6.38 1.14
CA SER A 29 -17.95 -6.71 1.76
C SER A 29 -17.77 -7.66 2.95
N ASN A 30 -18.75 -7.74 3.81
CA ASN A 30 -18.70 -8.61 4.99
C ASN A 30 -18.38 -10.05 4.59
N GLN A 31 -17.40 -10.65 5.27
CA GLN A 31 -16.93 -12.02 5.06
C GLN A 31 -16.48 -12.34 3.62
N SER A 32 -16.30 -11.34 2.78
CA SER A 32 -15.87 -11.51 1.39
C SER A 32 -14.40 -11.15 1.20
N ALA A 33 -13.74 -11.85 0.28
CA ALA A 33 -12.43 -11.55 -0.26
C ALA A 33 -12.48 -11.28 -1.77
N GLU A 34 -13.67 -10.98 -2.30
CA GLU A 34 -13.85 -10.62 -3.71
C GLU A 34 -13.62 -9.13 -3.94
N LEU A 35 -12.84 -8.82 -4.96
CA LEU A 35 -12.62 -7.44 -5.42
C LEU A 35 -13.83 -6.97 -6.22
N ASP A 36 -14.46 -5.89 -5.77
CA ASP A 36 -15.46 -5.19 -6.57
C ASP A 36 -14.79 -4.25 -7.60
N GLN A 37 -15.58 -3.56 -8.40
CA GLN A 37 -15.02 -2.68 -9.43
C GLN A 37 -14.15 -1.57 -8.83
N ALA A 38 -14.56 -0.99 -7.72
CA ALA A 38 -13.76 0.04 -7.04
C ALA A 38 -12.41 -0.52 -6.56
N GLY A 39 -12.41 -1.73 -6.02
CA GLY A 39 -11.19 -2.43 -5.61
C GLY A 39 -10.28 -2.75 -6.80
N LEU A 40 -10.83 -3.21 -7.90
CA LEU A 40 -10.07 -3.46 -9.13
C LEU A 40 -9.42 -2.18 -9.66
N ASP A 41 -10.12 -1.07 -9.61
CA ASP A 41 -9.61 0.24 -10.06
C ASP A 41 -8.45 0.73 -9.19
N VAL A 42 -8.55 0.56 -7.87
CA VAL A 42 -7.46 0.90 -6.94
C VAL A 42 -6.23 0.06 -7.22
N VAL A 43 -6.40 -1.25 -7.38
CA VAL A 43 -5.26 -2.15 -7.66
C VAL A 43 -4.59 -1.80 -9.00
N ALA A 44 -5.37 -1.51 -10.03
CA ALA A 44 -4.85 -1.07 -11.31
C ALA A 44 -4.04 0.23 -11.19
N GLN A 45 -4.52 1.18 -10.39
CA GLN A 45 -3.80 2.43 -10.11
C GLN A 45 -2.47 2.17 -9.41
N VAL A 46 -2.45 1.29 -8.41
CA VAL A 46 -1.21 0.91 -7.71
C VAL A 46 -0.22 0.27 -8.66
N ALA A 47 -0.67 -0.66 -9.49
CA ALA A 47 0.17 -1.33 -10.49
C ALA A 47 0.80 -0.31 -11.46
N GLN A 48 0.03 0.67 -11.90
CA GLN A 48 0.49 1.75 -12.77
C GLN A 48 1.56 2.60 -12.07
N GLU A 49 1.34 3.00 -10.83
CA GLU A 49 2.32 3.77 -10.04
C GLU A 49 3.58 2.94 -9.73
N ALA A 50 3.44 1.66 -9.46
CA ALA A 50 4.58 0.76 -9.26
C ALA A 50 5.45 0.64 -10.52
N GLY A 51 4.84 0.69 -11.69
CA GLY A 51 5.56 0.71 -12.98
C GLY A 51 6.40 1.96 -13.18
N LYS A 52 5.97 3.10 -12.64
CA LYS A 52 6.72 4.37 -12.68
C LYS A 52 7.88 4.41 -11.69
N HIS A 53 7.87 3.54 -10.69
CA HIS A 53 8.86 3.50 -9.60
C HIS A 53 9.40 2.09 -9.41
N PRO A 54 10.21 1.57 -10.35
CA PRO A 54 10.59 0.15 -10.37
C PRO A 54 11.45 -0.30 -9.19
N SER A 55 12.05 0.63 -8.45
CA SER A 55 12.84 0.31 -7.25
C SER A 55 12.01 0.18 -5.97
N ARG A 56 10.74 0.56 -6.00
CA ARG A 56 9.86 0.47 -4.83
C ARG A 56 9.25 -0.91 -4.68
N ILE A 57 8.99 -1.28 -3.43
CA ILE A 57 8.22 -2.48 -3.10
C ILE A 57 6.75 -2.13 -2.85
N VAL A 58 5.90 -3.09 -3.10
CA VAL A 58 4.46 -3.01 -2.85
C VAL A 58 4.14 -3.87 -1.65
N ARG A 59 3.82 -3.24 -0.53
CA ARG A 59 3.46 -3.94 0.69
C ARG A 59 1.95 -4.05 0.79
N VAL A 60 1.46 -5.26 0.98
CA VAL A 60 0.03 -5.58 1.03
C VAL A 60 -0.31 -6.11 2.42
N GLU A 61 -1.18 -5.43 3.14
CA GLU A 61 -1.58 -5.79 4.49
C GLU A 61 -3.10 -5.97 4.55
N GLY A 62 -3.54 -7.20 4.86
CA GLY A 62 -4.96 -7.55 4.96
C GLY A 62 -5.48 -7.39 6.38
N TYR A 63 -6.71 -6.89 6.49
CA TYR A 63 -7.41 -6.68 7.74
C TYR A 63 -8.75 -7.41 7.74
N ALA A 64 -9.16 -7.87 8.90
CA ALA A 64 -10.50 -8.36 9.17
C ALA A 64 -10.93 -7.94 10.56
N GLY A 65 -12.23 -7.75 10.77
CA GLY A 65 -12.79 -7.49 12.08
C GLY A 65 -12.62 -8.70 12.99
N ALA A 66 -12.46 -8.46 14.30
CA ALA A 66 -12.47 -9.54 15.27
C ALA A 66 -13.91 -9.96 15.55
N SER A 67 -14.27 -11.19 15.17
CA SER A 67 -15.53 -11.83 15.47
C SER A 67 -15.36 -12.83 16.64
N LYS A 68 -16.31 -13.75 16.81
CA LYS A 68 -16.21 -14.82 17.80
C LYS A 68 -15.16 -15.87 17.44
N ASP A 69 -14.84 -16.01 16.16
CA ASP A 69 -13.83 -16.94 15.63
C ASP A 69 -12.65 -16.19 15.03
N LEU A 70 -11.63 -15.93 15.83
CA LEU A 70 -10.43 -15.20 15.41
C LEU A 70 -9.62 -15.95 14.35
N SER A 71 -9.71 -17.27 14.29
CA SER A 71 -9.03 -18.06 13.26
C SER A 71 -9.69 -17.86 11.90
N ALA A 72 -11.02 -17.82 11.84
CA ALA A 72 -11.76 -17.51 10.62
C ALA A 72 -11.49 -16.07 10.16
N ASP A 73 -11.43 -15.13 11.08
CA ASP A 73 -11.14 -13.73 10.77
C ASP A 73 -9.72 -13.56 10.22
N ALA A 74 -8.74 -14.22 10.80
CA ALA A 74 -7.37 -14.24 10.29
C ALA A 74 -7.31 -14.81 8.87
N LEU A 75 -8.05 -15.86 8.59
CA LEU A 75 -8.12 -16.46 7.27
C LEU A 75 -8.73 -15.51 6.24
N VAL A 76 -9.79 -14.79 6.58
CA VAL A 76 -10.41 -13.78 5.71
C VAL A 76 -9.41 -12.66 5.40
N ALA A 77 -8.66 -12.17 6.39
CA ALA A 77 -7.62 -11.16 6.19
C ALA A 77 -6.54 -11.65 5.21
N ILE A 78 -6.09 -12.89 5.36
CA ILE A 78 -5.11 -13.52 4.47
C ILE A 78 -5.67 -13.64 3.06
N GLN A 79 -6.90 -14.10 2.91
CA GLN A 79 -7.56 -14.26 1.61
C GLN A 79 -7.75 -12.92 0.89
N ARG A 80 -8.10 -11.87 1.61
CA ARG A 80 -8.20 -10.50 1.07
C ARG A 80 -6.85 -9.99 0.57
N ALA A 81 -5.82 -10.13 1.37
CA ALA A 81 -4.45 -9.76 0.96
C ALA A 81 -3.99 -10.57 -0.25
N LYS A 82 -4.29 -11.86 -0.28
CA LYS A 82 -3.96 -12.75 -1.41
C LYS A 82 -4.68 -12.33 -2.69
N ALA A 83 -5.96 -11.98 -2.60
CA ALA A 83 -6.73 -11.52 -3.77
C ALA A 83 -6.12 -10.24 -4.37
N VAL A 84 -5.73 -9.29 -3.53
CA VAL A 84 -5.06 -8.05 -3.95
C VAL A 84 -3.68 -8.36 -4.56
N THR A 85 -2.89 -9.20 -3.91
CA THR A 85 -1.56 -9.61 -4.39
C THR A 85 -1.64 -10.27 -5.76
N GLN A 86 -2.59 -11.18 -5.94
CA GLN A 86 -2.80 -11.86 -7.22
C GLN A 86 -3.18 -10.86 -8.31
N LYS A 87 -4.08 -9.92 -8.01
CA LYS A 87 -4.50 -8.91 -8.98
C LYS A 87 -3.37 -7.95 -9.33
N LEU A 88 -2.56 -7.55 -8.36
CA LEU A 88 -1.36 -6.75 -8.63
C LEU A 88 -0.41 -7.45 -9.59
N HIS A 89 -0.21 -8.75 -9.39
CA HIS A 89 0.61 -9.57 -10.28
C HIS A 89 0.00 -9.64 -11.68
N ASP A 90 -1.30 -9.89 -11.78
CA ASP A 90 -2.03 -9.90 -13.06
C ASP A 90 -1.94 -8.56 -13.79
N ASP A 91 -1.89 -7.46 -13.06
CA ASP A 91 -1.76 -6.10 -13.60
C ASP A 91 -0.30 -5.71 -13.90
N GLY A 92 0.66 -6.62 -13.73
CA GLY A 92 2.02 -6.47 -14.18
C GLY A 92 3.08 -6.18 -13.09
N VAL A 93 2.72 -6.24 -11.82
CA VAL A 93 3.70 -6.09 -10.72
C VAL A 93 4.41 -7.43 -10.49
N PRO A 94 5.75 -7.49 -10.63
CA PRO A 94 6.49 -8.72 -10.36
C PRO A 94 6.32 -9.19 -8.92
N SER A 95 6.20 -10.50 -8.73
CA SER A 95 6.00 -11.11 -7.40
C SER A 95 7.10 -10.78 -6.41
N GLU A 96 8.34 -10.59 -6.88
CA GLU A 96 9.50 -10.24 -6.06
C GLU A 96 9.38 -8.86 -5.42
N ARG A 97 8.52 -8.00 -5.98
CA ARG A 97 8.28 -6.66 -5.46
C ARG A 97 7.08 -6.57 -4.51
N ILE A 98 6.33 -7.65 -4.36
CA ILE A 98 5.12 -7.69 -3.54
C ILE A 98 5.43 -8.40 -2.22
N VAL A 99 5.21 -7.69 -1.11
CA VAL A 99 5.35 -8.25 0.24
C VAL A 99 3.96 -8.29 0.87
N GLN A 100 3.45 -9.48 1.10
CA GLN A 100 2.16 -9.70 1.74
C GLN A 100 2.36 -9.94 3.24
N THR A 101 1.70 -9.13 4.06
CA THR A 101 1.73 -9.26 5.50
C THR A 101 0.29 -9.35 6.03
N PRO A 102 -0.13 -10.47 6.61
CA PRO A 102 -1.41 -10.56 7.29
C PRO A 102 -1.34 -9.83 8.63
N ARG A 103 -2.43 -9.16 9.00
CA ARG A 103 -2.56 -8.54 10.31
C ARG A 103 -3.53 -9.34 11.19
N ALA A 104 -3.21 -9.42 12.48
CA ALA A 104 -4.11 -10.07 13.43
C ALA A 104 -5.47 -9.35 13.48
N PRO A 105 -6.58 -10.09 13.56
CA PRO A 105 -7.91 -9.49 13.69
C PRO A 105 -7.99 -8.58 14.91
N SER A 106 -8.59 -7.40 14.73
CA SER A 106 -8.73 -6.42 15.81
C SER A 106 -9.93 -5.53 15.58
N ASN A 107 -10.66 -5.22 16.64
CA ASN A 107 -11.72 -4.22 16.65
C ASN A 107 -11.25 -2.87 17.19
N LEU A 108 -9.98 -2.74 17.56
CA LEU A 108 -9.44 -1.53 18.18
C LEU A 108 -9.38 -0.33 17.24
N GLU A 109 -9.50 -0.53 15.95
CA GLU A 109 -9.52 0.53 14.95
C GLU A 109 -10.94 0.98 14.60
N GLY A 110 -11.89 0.68 15.44
CA GLY A 110 -13.11 1.42 15.74
C GLY A 110 -14.26 1.32 14.76
N MET A 111 -14.09 0.85 13.52
CA MET A 111 -15.22 0.76 12.58
C MET A 111 -15.26 -0.58 11.88
N VAL A 112 -16.42 -1.24 11.90
CA VAL A 112 -16.66 -2.51 11.20
C VAL A 112 -16.28 -2.43 9.72
N VAL A 113 -16.58 -1.32 9.07
CA VAL A 113 -16.19 -1.09 7.66
C VAL A 113 -14.68 -0.94 7.51
N GLY A 114 -14.02 -0.21 8.41
CA GLY A 114 -12.58 -0.02 8.39
C GLY A 114 -11.79 -1.30 8.60
N SER A 115 -12.34 -2.29 9.30
CA SER A 115 -11.71 -3.58 9.49
C SER A 115 -11.82 -4.52 8.28
N ARG A 116 -12.65 -4.18 7.28
CA ARG A 116 -12.83 -4.97 6.05
C ARG A 116 -12.03 -4.36 4.91
N ARG A 117 -10.72 -4.28 5.08
CA ARG A 117 -9.84 -3.60 4.12
C ARG A 117 -8.55 -4.35 3.85
N VAL A 118 -7.94 -3.98 2.76
CA VAL A 118 -6.52 -4.23 2.50
C VAL A 118 -5.85 -2.88 2.29
N GLU A 119 -4.76 -2.64 2.99
CA GLU A 119 -3.90 -1.50 2.75
C GLU A 119 -2.75 -1.90 1.83
N ILE A 120 -2.51 -1.08 0.83
CA ILE A 120 -1.40 -1.24 -0.10
C ILE A 120 -0.48 -0.04 0.07
N GLU A 121 0.78 -0.29 0.35
CA GLU A 121 1.78 0.75 0.52
C GLU A 121 2.87 0.60 -0.53
N LEU A 122 3.08 1.65 -1.30
CA LEU A 122 4.20 1.74 -2.23
C LEU A 122 5.35 2.46 -1.52
N THR A 123 6.39 1.73 -1.15
CA THR A 123 7.44 2.21 -0.26
C THR A 123 8.84 1.87 -0.79
N SER A 124 9.84 2.51 -0.21
CA SER A 124 11.24 2.15 -0.45
C SER A 124 11.56 0.77 0.11
N PRO A 125 12.50 0.07 -0.50
CA PRO A 125 12.95 -1.23 -0.01
C PRO A 125 13.46 -1.16 1.43
#